data_2ccb3244b82dc55e9ccc0143e072d882
#
_entry.id   2ccb3244b82dc55e9ccc0143e072d882
#
_cell.length_a   1.000
_cell.length_b   1.000
_cell.length_c   1.000
_cell.angle_alpha   90.00
_cell.angle_beta   90.00
_cell.angle_gamma   90.00
#
_symmetry.space_group_name_H-M   'P 1'
#
loop_
_entity.id
_entity.type
_entity.pdbx_description
1 polymer ?
#
loop_
_entity_poly.entity_id
_entity_poly.type
_entity_poly.pdbx_seq_one_letter_code
_entity_poly.pdbx_strand_id
1 'polypeptide(L)'
;MSENSADATGPVSSDPFELSDAAGLEDTFDVLSNRRRREALRRLAAHDEPMALADLADEVTVAERGAPITDIPAEAVKRVYITLYHTHVPRLENAGFVRYDQERDLVVPTSDRPALEQFDATAVQTDRKS
;
A
#
# COMPACT_ATOMS: atom_id res chain seq x y z
N MET A 1 -28.56 26.85 8.53
CA MET A 1 -28.35 26.44 8.55
C MET A 1 -27.69 26.24 8.24
N SER A 2 -28.15 26.37 8.06
CA SER A 2 -27.67 26.03 7.60
C SER A 2 -26.86 25.84 7.34
N GLU A 3 -26.98 26.02 7.25
CA GLU A 3 -26.32 25.77 6.87
C GLU A 3 -25.47 25.42 6.63
N ASN A 4 -26.01 25.66 6.71
CA ASN A 4 -25.25 25.30 6.32
C ASN A 4 -24.51 24.91 6.04
N SER A 5 -24.93 25.03 6.05
CA SER A 5 -24.37 24.60 5.57
C SER A 5 -23.52 24.38 5.23
N ALA A 6 -23.87 24.50 5.30
CA ALA A 6 -23.21 24.19 4.76
C ALA A 6 -22.34 24.07 4.54
N ASP A 7 -22.77 24.29 4.56
CA ASP A 7 -22.18 24.09 4.25
C ASP A 7 -21.35 23.77 4.06
N ALA A 8 -21.55 23.57 4.14
CA ALA A 8 -20.98 23.08 3.96
C ALA A 8 -20.33 22.92 3.41
N THR A 9 -20.56 23.08 3.24
CA THR A 9 -20.05 22.78 2.61
C THR A 9 -19.23 23.15 2.05
N GLY A 10 -19.50 23.29 2.10
CA GLY A 10 -19.06 23.47 1.30
C GLY A 10 -18.05 23.98 0.85
N PRO A 11 -17.75 24.49 0.99
CA PRO A 11 -16.83 24.98 0.25
C PRO A 11 -15.71 24.46 0.02
N VAL A 12 -15.63 24.34 0.78
CA VAL A 12 -14.84 23.47 0.47
C VAL A 12 -15.00 23.06 -0.91
N SER A 13 -16.10 22.97 -1.28
CA SER A 13 -16.40 22.52 -2.59
C SER A 13 -16.02 23.51 -3.65
N SER A 14 -15.59 24.67 -3.26
CA SER A 14 -15.25 25.67 -4.24
C SER A 14 -13.99 25.34 -5.02
N ASP A 15 -13.14 24.45 -4.51
CA ASP A 15 -11.92 24.07 -5.20
C ASP A 15 -11.75 22.57 -5.16
N PRO A 16 -12.37 21.87 -6.09
CA PRO A 16 -12.25 20.40 -6.11
C PRO A 16 -10.85 19.90 -6.31
N PHE A 17 -10.03 20.64 -7.02
CA PHE A 17 -8.66 20.24 -7.26
C PHE A 17 -7.88 20.21 -5.94
N GLU A 18 -8.05 21.23 -5.15
CA GLU A 18 -7.38 21.31 -3.86
C GLU A 18 -7.84 20.20 -2.93
N LEU A 19 -9.13 19.92 -2.92
CA LEU A 19 -9.66 18.83 -2.13
C LEU A 19 -9.06 17.49 -2.55
N SER A 20 -8.90 17.29 -3.85
CA SER A 20 -8.31 16.07 -4.33
C SER A 20 -6.89 15.87 -3.82
N ASP A 21 -6.11 16.96 -3.82
CA ASP A 21 -4.75 16.87 -3.33
C ASP A 21 -4.71 16.50 -1.85
N ALA A 22 -5.56 17.12 -1.06
CA ALA A 22 -5.61 16.82 0.37
C ALA A 22 -6.02 15.38 0.61
N ALA A 23 -7.04 14.91 -0.11
CA ALA A 23 -7.48 13.53 0.01
C ALA A 23 -6.38 12.57 -0.41
N GLY A 24 -5.65 12.91 -1.47
CA GLY A 24 -4.56 12.06 -1.93
C GLY A 24 -3.45 11.93 -0.90
N LEU A 25 -3.12 13.02 -0.22
CA LEU A 25 -2.11 12.97 0.82
C LEU A 25 -2.55 12.10 1.99
N GLU A 26 -3.80 12.27 2.42
CA GLU A 26 -4.32 11.47 3.53
C GLU A 26 -4.34 10.00 3.17
N ASP A 27 -4.75 9.68 1.94
CA ASP A 27 -4.76 8.30 1.48
C ASP A 27 -3.35 7.73 1.48
N THR A 28 -2.39 8.51 1.04
CA THR A 28 -1.01 8.06 0.99
C THR A 28 -0.51 7.70 2.38
N PHE A 29 -0.72 8.59 3.35
CA PHE A 29 -0.29 8.30 4.70
C PHE A 29 -1.01 7.11 5.28
N ASP A 30 -2.31 7.02 5.07
CA ASP A 30 -3.08 5.90 5.58
C ASP A 30 -2.58 4.59 4.99
N VAL A 31 -2.36 4.56 3.69
CA VAL A 31 -1.90 3.36 3.01
C VAL A 31 -0.54 2.94 3.53
N LEU A 32 0.38 3.89 3.69
CA LEU A 32 1.75 3.59 4.08
C LEU A 32 1.91 3.37 5.58
N SER A 33 0.87 3.61 6.36
CA SER A 33 0.95 3.35 7.80
C SER A 33 0.83 1.87 8.13
N ASN A 34 0.38 1.06 7.20
CA ASN A 34 0.21 -0.37 7.43
C ASN A 34 1.50 -1.12 7.09
N ARG A 35 1.97 -1.91 8.04
CA ARG A 35 3.25 -2.57 7.91
C ARG A 35 3.29 -3.55 6.74
N ARG A 36 2.22 -4.33 6.56
CA ARG A 36 2.20 -5.30 5.47
C ARG A 36 2.20 -4.62 4.12
N ARG A 37 1.49 -3.50 3.98
CA ARG A 37 1.50 -2.77 2.73
C ARG A 37 2.88 -2.21 2.42
N ARG A 38 3.58 -1.69 3.44
CA ARG A 38 4.95 -1.23 3.23
C ARG A 38 5.86 -2.37 2.79
N GLU A 39 5.68 -3.54 3.41
CA GLU A 39 6.52 -4.68 3.05
C GLU A 39 6.24 -5.12 1.61
N ALA A 40 4.97 -5.13 1.21
CA ALA A 40 4.64 -5.46 -0.18
C ALA A 40 5.32 -4.50 -1.16
N LEU A 41 5.29 -3.22 -0.85
CA LEU A 41 5.93 -2.23 -1.73
C LEU A 41 7.43 -2.40 -1.74
N ARG A 42 8.04 -2.76 -0.61
CA ARG A 42 9.48 -3.02 -0.59
C ARG A 42 9.85 -4.19 -1.48
N ARG A 43 9.07 -5.26 -1.43
CA ARG A 43 9.35 -6.42 -2.26
C ARG A 43 9.21 -6.06 -3.73
N LEU A 44 8.16 -5.33 -4.08
CA LEU A 44 7.97 -4.90 -5.46
C LEU A 44 9.11 -4.00 -5.92
N ALA A 45 9.53 -3.08 -5.07
CA ALA A 45 10.63 -2.18 -5.42
C ALA A 45 11.93 -2.94 -5.58
N ALA A 46 12.17 -3.93 -4.75
CA ALA A 46 13.40 -4.71 -4.82
C ALA A 46 13.50 -5.47 -6.14
N HIS A 47 12.39 -5.99 -6.62
CA HIS A 47 12.39 -6.70 -7.90
C HIS A 47 12.32 -5.75 -9.09
N ASP A 48 11.70 -4.60 -8.90
CA ASP A 48 11.58 -3.57 -9.94
C ASP A 48 10.89 -4.08 -11.19
N GLU A 49 9.95 -4.99 -11.02
CA GLU A 49 9.19 -5.56 -12.13
C GLU A 49 7.90 -6.14 -11.59
N PRO A 50 6.94 -6.42 -12.47
CA PRO A 50 5.69 -7.02 -12.01
C PRO A 50 5.94 -8.36 -11.32
N MET A 51 5.17 -8.61 -10.26
CA MET A 51 5.25 -9.85 -9.51
C MET A 51 3.88 -10.52 -9.49
N ALA A 52 3.88 -11.84 -9.62
CA ALA A 52 2.66 -12.58 -9.35
C ALA A 52 2.24 -12.35 -7.91
N LEU A 53 0.94 -12.21 -7.69
CA LEU A 53 0.45 -11.98 -6.35
C LEU A 53 0.84 -13.10 -5.40
N ALA A 54 0.86 -14.34 -5.89
CA ALA A 54 1.27 -15.47 -5.06
C ALA A 54 2.74 -15.34 -4.63
N ASP A 55 3.60 -14.89 -5.54
CA ASP A 55 5.00 -14.70 -5.20
C ASP A 55 5.16 -13.56 -4.19
N LEU A 56 4.40 -12.49 -4.38
CA LEU A 56 4.44 -11.39 -3.43
C LEU A 56 3.98 -11.84 -2.05
N ALA A 57 2.94 -12.67 -2.00
CA ALA A 57 2.47 -13.20 -0.73
C ALA A 57 3.54 -14.06 -0.05
N ASP A 58 4.25 -14.87 -0.82
CA ASP A 58 5.34 -15.66 -0.26
C ASP A 58 6.39 -14.76 0.38
N GLU A 59 6.83 -13.74 -0.34
CA GLU A 59 7.91 -12.88 0.14
C GLU A 59 7.48 -12.05 1.34
N VAL A 60 6.25 -11.54 1.31
CA VAL A 60 5.75 -10.78 2.44
C VAL A 60 5.65 -11.67 3.68
N THR A 61 5.18 -12.89 3.50
CA THR A 61 5.06 -13.81 4.63
C THR A 61 6.42 -14.15 5.22
N VAL A 62 7.41 -14.39 4.36
CA VAL A 62 8.77 -14.64 4.81
C VAL A 62 9.30 -13.46 5.62
N ALA A 63 9.07 -12.25 5.13
CA ALA A 63 9.55 -11.07 5.83
C ALA A 63 8.85 -10.89 7.17
N GLU A 64 7.56 -11.17 7.23
CA GLU A 64 6.80 -11.00 8.47
C GLU A 64 7.20 -12.02 9.53
N ARG A 65 7.46 -13.24 9.11
CA ARG A 65 7.75 -14.32 10.05
C ARG A 65 9.23 -14.49 10.35
N GLY A 66 10.08 -13.92 9.51
CA GLY A 66 11.51 -14.08 9.70
C GLY A 66 11.96 -15.52 9.59
N ALA A 67 11.34 -16.30 8.69
CA ALA A 67 11.62 -17.72 8.53
C ALA A 67 11.61 -18.06 7.04
N PRO A 68 12.36 -19.08 6.65
CA PRO A 68 12.34 -19.50 5.25
C PRO A 68 10.97 -20.05 4.87
N ILE A 69 10.65 -19.94 3.59
CA ILE A 69 9.32 -20.32 3.10
C ILE A 69 9.01 -21.79 3.41
N THR A 70 10.05 -22.63 3.41
CA THR A 70 9.85 -24.06 3.69
C THR A 70 9.42 -24.33 5.11
N ASP A 71 9.66 -23.38 6.03
CA ASP A 71 9.27 -23.54 7.42
C ASP A 71 7.93 -22.90 7.74
N ILE A 72 7.28 -22.32 6.74
CA ILE A 72 6.04 -21.59 6.96
C ILE A 72 4.87 -22.43 6.50
N PRO A 73 3.85 -22.63 7.33
CA PRO A 73 2.67 -23.40 6.91
C PRO A 73 2.01 -22.75 5.70
N ALA A 74 1.55 -23.57 4.77
CA ALA A 74 0.89 -23.08 3.58
C ALA A 74 -0.31 -22.21 3.92
N GLU A 75 -1.00 -22.51 5.00
CA GLU A 75 -2.15 -21.71 5.40
C GLU A 75 -1.79 -20.30 5.78
N ALA A 76 -0.62 -20.11 6.36
CA ALA A 76 -0.18 -18.76 6.72
C ALA A 76 0.05 -17.93 5.47
N VAL A 77 0.68 -18.52 4.46
CA VAL A 77 0.88 -17.84 3.18
C VAL A 77 -0.45 -17.52 2.54
N LYS A 78 -1.37 -18.46 2.60
CA LYS A 78 -2.70 -18.27 2.01
C LYS A 78 -3.43 -17.10 2.65
N ARG A 79 -3.33 -16.95 3.96
CA ARG A 79 -3.97 -15.83 4.63
C ARG A 79 -3.39 -14.50 4.18
N VAL A 80 -2.08 -14.45 4.02
CA VAL A 80 -1.44 -13.24 3.51
C VAL A 80 -1.90 -12.95 2.10
N TYR A 81 -1.95 -13.98 1.25
CA TYR A 81 -2.44 -13.83 -0.11
C TYR A 81 -3.85 -13.23 -0.12
N ILE A 82 -4.73 -13.79 0.72
CA ILE A 82 -6.12 -13.34 0.75
C ILE A 82 -6.21 -11.88 1.17
N THR A 83 -5.47 -11.48 2.20
CA THR A 83 -5.53 -10.08 2.63
C THR A 83 -4.88 -9.15 1.64
N LEU A 84 -3.81 -9.59 0.97
CA LEU A 84 -3.23 -8.79 -0.10
C LEU A 84 -4.25 -8.58 -1.21
N TYR A 85 -4.93 -9.66 -1.62
CA TYR A 85 -5.87 -9.58 -2.71
C TYR A 85 -7.09 -8.72 -2.38
N HIS A 86 -7.66 -8.91 -1.21
CA HIS A 86 -8.93 -8.27 -0.87
C HIS A 86 -8.77 -6.88 -0.25
N THR A 87 -7.65 -6.62 0.39
CA THR A 87 -7.50 -5.39 1.16
C THR A 87 -6.34 -4.55 0.70
N HIS A 88 -5.14 -5.12 0.68
CA HIS A 88 -3.94 -4.30 0.55
C HIS A 88 -3.66 -3.86 -0.87
N VAL A 89 -3.73 -4.77 -1.82
CA VAL A 89 -3.49 -4.41 -3.22
C VAL A 89 -4.52 -3.40 -3.70
N PRO A 90 -5.82 -3.57 -3.43
CA PRO A 90 -6.78 -2.54 -3.83
C PRO A 90 -6.49 -1.17 -3.22
N ARG A 91 -6.05 -1.11 -1.98
CA ARG A 91 -5.73 0.17 -1.36
C ARG A 91 -4.48 0.79 -1.98
N LEU A 92 -3.48 -0.03 -2.27
CA LEU A 92 -2.28 0.44 -2.95
C LEU A 92 -2.60 0.93 -4.35
N GLU A 93 -3.50 0.23 -5.03
CA GLU A 93 -3.90 0.63 -6.36
C GLU A 93 -4.65 1.96 -6.35
N ASN A 94 -5.57 2.11 -5.41
CA ASN A 94 -6.32 3.36 -5.28
C ASN A 94 -5.41 4.55 -4.97
N ALA A 95 -4.34 4.30 -4.24
CA ALA A 95 -3.39 5.36 -3.90
C ALA A 95 -2.33 5.59 -4.98
N GLY A 96 -2.35 4.80 -6.05
CA GLY A 96 -1.46 5.01 -7.18
C GLY A 96 -0.10 4.36 -7.07
N PHE A 97 0.10 3.47 -6.10
CA PHE A 97 1.39 2.82 -5.94
C PHE A 97 1.57 1.60 -6.83
N VAL A 98 0.48 0.93 -7.16
CA VAL A 98 0.55 -0.27 -7.99
C VAL A 98 -0.63 -0.30 -8.92
N ARG A 99 -0.55 -1.15 -9.94
CA ARG A 99 -1.69 -1.57 -10.74
C ARG A 99 -1.80 -3.07 -10.63
N TYR A 100 -3.02 -3.58 -10.55
CA TYR A 100 -3.24 -5.01 -10.47
C TYR A 100 -3.85 -5.51 -11.77
N ASP A 101 -3.15 -6.43 -12.41
CA ASP A 101 -3.62 -7.08 -13.63
C ASP A 101 -4.32 -8.36 -13.23
N GLN A 102 -5.64 -8.31 -13.21
CA GLN A 102 -6.44 -9.42 -12.71
C GLN A 102 -6.34 -10.66 -13.58
N GLU A 103 -6.20 -10.46 -14.87
CA GLU A 103 -6.14 -11.60 -15.80
C GLU A 103 -4.88 -12.41 -15.61
N ARG A 104 -3.77 -11.74 -15.32
CA ARG A 104 -2.48 -12.39 -15.17
C ARG A 104 -2.10 -12.58 -13.71
N ASP A 105 -2.91 -12.05 -12.80
CA ASP A 105 -2.64 -12.08 -11.38
C ASP A 105 -1.28 -11.46 -11.05
N LEU A 106 -1.01 -10.31 -11.69
CA LEU A 106 0.26 -9.61 -11.53
C LEU A 106 0.04 -8.27 -10.84
N VAL A 107 0.91 -7.96 -9.90
CA VAL A 107 0.97 -6.65 -9.28
C VAL A 107 2.10 -5.87 -9.93
N VAL A 108 1.77 -4.72 -10.51
CA VAL A 108 2.71 -3.94 -11.30
C VAL A 108 3.05 -2.67 -10.53
N PRO A 109 4.32 -2.46 -10.16
CA PRO A 109 4.68 -1.22 -9.49
C PRO A 109 4.54 -0.04 -10.43
N THR A 110 4.11 1.09 -9.88
CA THR A 110 4.03 2.32 -10.65
C THR A 110 5.29 3.15 -10.44
N SER A 111 5.33 4.31 -11.09
CA SER A 111 6.50 5.17 -10.97
C SER A 111 6.44 6.06 -9.73
N ASP A 112 5.48 5.87 -8.87
CA ASP A 112 5.27 6.75 -7.71
C ASP A 112 6.15 6.35 -6.53
N ARG A 113 7.44 6.30 -6.77
CA ARG A 113 8.40 5.83 -5.80
C ARG A 113 8.91 6.84 -4.79
N PRO A 114 9.04 8.12 -5.17
CA PRO A 114 9.68 9.06 -4.23
C PRO A 114 8.99 9.13 -2.88
N ALA A 115 7.64 9.08 -2.87
CA ALA A 115 6.92 9.12 -1.61
C ALA A 115 7.21 7.90 -0.75
N LEU A 116 7.26 6.73 -1.38
CA LEU A 116 7.55 5.51 -0.66
C LEU A 116 8.96 5.53 -0.07
N GLU A 117 9.92 5.95 -0.84
CA GLU A 117 11.29 5.99 -0.38
C GLU A 117 11.46 6.90 0.81
N GLN A 118 10.80 8.06 0.76
CA GLN A 118 10.85 8.98 1.89
C GLN A 118 10.24 8.37 3.14
N PHE A 119 9.11 7.71 2.97
CA PHE A 119 8.42 7.09 4.09
C PHE A 119 9.25 5.96 4.69
N ASP A 120 9.84 5.15 3.84
CA ASP A 120 10.67 4.03 4.29
C ASP A 120 11.90 4.52 5.02
N ALA A 121 12.53 5.57 4.53
CA ALA A 121 13.69 6.11 5.20
C ALA A 121 13.34 6.56 6.62
N THR A 122 12.19 7.21 6.76
CA THR A 122 11.73 7.66 8.07
C THR A 122 11.44 6.46 8.98
N ALA A 123 10.78 5.46 8.44
CA ALA A 123 10.44 4.27 9.22
C ALA A 123 11.69 3.53 9.68
N VAL A 124 12.67 3.41 8.80
CA VAL A 124 13.92 2.74 9.13
C VAL A 124 14.65 3.49 10.24
N GLN A 125 14.68 4.80 10.16
CA GLN A 125 15.31 5.60 11.20
C GLN A 125 14.62 5.42 12.52
N THR A 126 13.30 5.39 12.51
CA THR A 126 12.54 5.17 13.73
C THR A 126 12.84 3.80 14.32
N ASP A 127 12.91 2.80 13.48
CA ASP A 127 13.20 1.44 13.95
C ASP A 127 14.59 1.36 14.57
N ARG A 128 15.54 2.04 14.00
CA ARG A 128 16.89 2.02 14.58
C ARG A 128 16.94 2.63 15.96
N LYS A 129 16.13 3.63 16.18
CA LYS A 129 16.10 4.27 17.49
C LYS A 129 15.44 3.38 18.52
N SER A 130 14.60 2.50 18.10
CA SER A 130 13.96 1.56 19.00
C SER A 130 14.93 0.50 19.41
#